data_d69437a3f8b65dddd3cf4019f41fec5d
#
_entry.id   d69437a3f8b65dddd3cf4019f41fec5d
#
_cell.length_a   1.000
_cell.length_b   1.000
_cell.length_c   1.000
_cell.angle_alpha   90.00
_cell.angle_beta   90.00
_cell.angle_gamma   90.00
#
_symmetry.space_group_name_H-M   'P 1'
#
loop_
_entity.id
_entity.type
_entity.pdbx_description
1 polymer ?
#
loop_
_entity_poly.entity_id
_entity_poly.type
_entity_poly.pdbx_seq_one_letter_code
_entity_poly.pdbx_strand_id
1 'polypeptide(L)'
;MNQILKIALLQIAPCNTLEENCKKGLAACRKARKMGADIALFPEMFSCGYRIYGRPADVWTKEAISADSDFIRAFGALAKELTMAIGITFLEQYETVPGGSGPRNSLALFDCFGNLRFVYAKVHTCDFGEERHLTPGEDFFVTDLETSCGTVKTGAMICYDREFPESARIQMLKGAELILVPNACPMEINRISQLRARAFENMLAIATCNYPAGVPDCSGCSSVFDGVAYLPESADSRDTCILMAKENEGIYLAGLDLSQLRAYRKCEVHGNAYRHPEKYGILTEKKILPPFVRADYRE
;
A
#
# COMPACT_ATOMS: atom_id res chain seq x y z
N MET A 1 -16.75 -6.98 -22.59
CA MET A 1 -16.04 -5.68 -22.53
C MET A 1 -14.92 -5.83 -21.50
N ASN A 2 -13.72 -5.37 -21.82
CA ASN A 2 -12.60 -5.41 -20.86
C ASN A 2 -12.88 -4.45 -19.70
N GLN A 3 -12.72 -4.95 -18.48
CA GLN A 3 -12.91 -4.17 -17.25
C GLN A 3 -11.56 -3.56 -16.85
N ILE A 4 -11.29 -2.33 -17.31
CA ILE A 4 -10.02 -1.62 -17.04
C ILE A 4 -10.18 -0.75 -15.81
N LEU A 5 -9.54 -1.15 -14.72
CA LEU A 5 -9.45 -0.38 -13.48
C LEU A 5 -8.30 0.63 -13.57
N LYS A 6 -8.60 1.91 -13.44
CA LYS A 6 -7.61 2.99 -13.51
C LYS A 6 -7.15 3.41 -12.12
N ILE A 7 -5.86 3.21 -11.83
CA ILE A 7 -5.24 3.50 -10.53
C ILE A 7 -4.31 4.70 -10.68
N ALA A 8 -4.58 5.77 -9.93
CA ALA A 8 -3.73 6.94 -9.85
C ALA A 8 -2.78 6.85 -8.64
N LEU A 9 -1.49 6.85 -8.90
CA LEU A 9 -0.44 6.95 -7.90
C LEU A 9 -0.11 8.43 -7.70
N LEU A 10 -0.42 8.96 -6.52
CA LEU A 10 -0.22 10.36 -6.18
C LEU A 10 1.20 10.56 -5.64
N GLN A 11 2.21 10.48 -6.52
CA GLN A 11 3.61 10.71 -6.19
C GLN A 11 3.85 12.20 -5.96
N ILE A 12 3.36 12.72 -4.83
CA ILE A 12 3.39 14.15 -4.49
C ILE A 12 4.18 14.39 -3.21
N ALA A 13 5.01 15.43 -3.21
CA ALA A 13 5.74 15.83 -2.02
C ALA A 13 4.80 16.34 -0.92
N PRO A 14 5.07 16.05 0.36
CA PRO A 14 4.27 16.56 1.46
C PRO A 14 4.53 18.06 1.67
N CYS A 15 3.57 18.74 2.28
CA CYS A 15 3.71 20.09 2.81
C CYS A 15 4.14 20.06 4.29
N ASN A 16 4.25 21.24 4.92
CA ASN A 16 4.75 21.34 6.28
C ASN A 16 3.70 21.08 7.36
N THR A 17 2.42 21.28 7.06
CA THR A 17 1.33 21.17 8.02
C THR A 17 0.28 20.17 7.56
N LEU A 18 -0.47 19.63 8.53
CA LEU A 18 -1.63 18.76 8.28
C LEU A 18 -2.66 19.41 7.36
N GLU A 19 -2.93 20.71 7.59
CA GLU A 19 -3.91 21.46 6.80
C GLU A 19 -3.47 21.63 5.34
N GLU A 20 -2.19 21.96 5.11
CA GLU A 20 -1.63 22.05 3.75
C GLU A 20 -1.63 20.70 3.04
N ASN A 21 -1.28 19.62 3.75
CA ASN A 21 -1.35 18.26 3.23
C ASN A 21 -2.79 17.89 2.86
N CYS A 22 -3.77 18.23 3.70
CA CYS A 22 -5.17 18.05 3.38
C CYS A 22 -5.57 18.76 2.08
N LYS A 23 -5.31 20.06 1.98
CA LYS A 23 -5.62 20.86 0.78
C LYS A 23 -4.95 20.31 -0.48
N LYS A 24 -3.66 19.99 -0.40
CA LYS A 24 -2.88 19.42 -1.52
C LYS A 24 -3.43 18.06 -1.93
N GLY A 25 -3.71 17.19 -0.95
CA GLY A 25 -4.24 15.85 -1.19
C GLY A 25 -5.62 15.87 -1.86
N LEU A 26 -6.55 16.68 -1.36
CA LEU A 26 -7.88 16.85 -1.95
C LEU A 26 -7.79 17.37 -3.40
N ALA A 27 -6.91 18.34 -3.67
CA ALA A 27 -6.68 18.86 -5.02
C ALA A 27 -6.09 17.78 -5.96
N ALA A 28 -5.14 16.96 -5.47
CA ALA A 28 -4.56 15.85 -6.21
C ALA A 28 -5.60 14.77 -6.56
N CYS A 29 -6.49 14.40 -5.64
CA CYS A 29 -7.59 13.48 -5.92
C CYS A 29 -8.54 14.01 -7.00
N ARG A 30 -8.91 15.30 -6.95
CA ARG A 30 -9.74 15.93 -8.00
C ARG A 30 -9.06 15.89 -9.37
N LYS A 31 -7.74 16.12 -9.42
CA LYS A 31 -6.95 16.01 -10.64
C LYS A 31 -6.90 14.58 -11.14
N ALA A 32 -6.65 13.60 -10.26
CA ALA A 32 -6.66 12.17 -10.60
C ALA A 32 -8.00 11.75 -11.20
N ARG A 33 -9.12 12.19 -10.61
CA ARG A 33 -10.46 11.90 -11.15
C ARG A 33 -10.68 12.51 -12.53
N LYS A 34 -10.21 13.72 -12.77
CA LYS A 34 -10.25 14.35 -14.12
C LYS A 34 -9.44 13.57 -15.15
N MET A 35 -8.38 12.86 -14.74
CA MET A 35 -7.61 11.94 -15.58
C MET A 35 -8.32 10.60 -15.78
N GLY A 36 -9.44 10.37 -15.11
CA GLY A 36 -10.26 9.16 -15.22
C GLY A 36 -9.93 8.06 -14.21
N ALA A 37 -9.27 8.39 -13.09
CA ALA A 37 -8.96 7.41 -12.05
C ALA A 37 -10.21 6.83 -11.37
N ASP A 38 -10.18 5.54 -11.07
CA ASP A 38 -11.14 4.80 -10.25
C ASP A 38 -10.67 4.64 -8.81
N ILE A 39 -9.33 4.64 -8.62
CA ILE A 39 -8.67 4.62 -7.30
C ILE A 39 -7.57 5.68 -7.28
N ALA A 40 -7.42 6.40 -6.16
CA ALA A 40 -6.27 7.26 -5.88
C ALA A 40 -5.53 6.74 -4.64
N LEU A 41 -4.20 6.59 -4.73
CA LEU A 41 -3.35 6.10 -3.66
C LEU A 41 -2.29 7.15 -3.29
N PHE A 42 -2.15 7.41 -2.00
CA PHE A 42 -1.14 8.31 -1.43
C PHE A 42 0.15 7.57 -1.03
N PRO A 43 1.29 8.29 -0.90
CA PRO A 43 2.50 7.79 -0.24
C PRO A 43 2.26 7.54 1.25
N GLU A 44 3.22 6.87 1.90
CA GLU A 44 3.19 6.50 3.33
C GLU A 44 3.11 7.71 4.26
N MET A 45 2.25 7.66 5.30
CA MET A 45 2.09 8.68 6.35
C MET A 45 1.89 10.11 5.80
N PHE A 46 1.10 10.27 4.75
CA PHE A 46 0.94 11.56 4.06
C PHE A 46 0.41 12.68 4.98
N SER A 47 -0.33 12.37 6.04
CA SER A 47 -0.81 13.37 7.00
C SER A 47 0.30 14.23 7.59
N CYS A 48 1.45 13.61 7.93
CA CYS A 48 2.63 14.27 8.49
C CYS A 48 3.85 14.25 7.52
N GLY A 49 3.72 13.64 6.32
CA GLY A 49 4.75 13.59 5.29
C GLY A 49 5.94 12.72 5.62
N TYR A 50 5.78 11.70 6.48
CA TYR A 50 6.83 10.79 6.94
C TYR A 50 8.05 11.51 7.56
N ARG A 51 7.83 12.68 8.17
CA ARG A 51 8.88 13.51 8.76
C ARG A 51 9.22 13.07 10.19
N ILE A 52 9.73 11.86 10.33
CA ILE A 52 10.08 11.27 11.64
C ILE A 52 11.57 11.30 11.92
N TYR A 53 12.40 11.25 10.88
CA TYR A 53 13.86 11.23 11.03
C TYR A 53 14.43 12.57 11.51
N GLY A 54 15.39 12.49 12.45
CA GLY A 54 16.07 13.67 13.01
C GLY A 54 15.20 14.54 13.90
N ARG A 55 14.02 14.06 14.30
CA ARG A 55 13.08 14.73 15.21
C ARG A 55 12.89 13.92 16.49
N PRO A 56 12.78 14.57 17.67
CA PRO A 56 12.46 13.85 18.91
C PRO A 56 11.12 13.10 18.81
N ALA A 57 11.10 11.86 19.27
CA ALA A 57 9.90 11.01 19.17
C ALA A 57 8.70 11.61 19.92
N ASP A 58 8.94 12.22 21.08
CA ASP A 58 7.90 12.89 21.88
C ASP A 58 7.30 14.14 21.19
N VAL A 59 7.92 14.60 20.10
CA VAL A 59 7.41 15.69 19.26
C VAL A 59 6.59 15.16 18.10
N TRP A 60 7.16 14.29 17.25
CA TRP A 60 6.47 13.85 16.02
C TRP A 60 5.32 12.86 16.30
N THR A 61 5.38 12.07 17.39
CA THR A 61 4.27 11.19 17.77
C THR A 61 2.99 11.95 18.12
N LYS A 62 3.11 13.21 18.59
CA LYS A 62 1.96 14.09 18.86
C LYS A 62 1.26 14.63 17.60
N GLU A 63 1.85 14.42 16.41
CA GLU A 63 1.20 14.75 15.13
C GLU A 63 0.20 13.67 14.70
N ALA A 64 0.04 12.61 15.49
CA ALA A 64 -0.93 11.56 15.26
C ALA A 64 -2.36 12.09 15.33
N ILE A 65 -3.20 11.63 14.39
CA ILE A 65 -4.60 12.02 14.28
C ILE A 65 -5.50 10.79 14.38
N SER A 66 -6.70 10.98 14.88
CA SER A 66 -7.70 9.91 14.95
C SER A 66 -8.15 9.46 13.54
N ALA A 67 -8.51 8.18 13.40
CA ALA A 67 -9.10 7.64 12.17
C ALA A 67 -10.46 8.26 11.82
N ASP A 68 -11.09 8.97 12.76
CA ASP A 68 -12.32 9.75 12.55
C ASP A 68 -12.11 11.27 12.56
N SER A 69 -10.84 11.73 12.44
CA SER A 69 -10.48 13.15 12.35
C SER A 69 -11.10 13.85 11.13
N ASP A 70 -11.19 15.18 11.17
CA ASP A 70 -11.66 15.98 10.03
C ASP A 70 -10.81 15.76 8.77
N PHE A 71 -9.50 15.50 8.93
CA PHE A 71 -8.61 15.14 7.84
C PHE A 71 -9.11 13.88 7.13
N ILE A 72 -9.33 12.78 7.87
CA ILE A 72 -9.77 11.50 7.30
C ILE A 72 -11.19 11.60 6.75
N ARG A 73 -12.11 12.24 7.47
CA ARG A 73 -13.50 12.48 7.01
C ARG A 73 -13.56 13.24 5.69
N ALA A 74 -12.67 14.22 5.48
CA ALA A 74 -12.62 15.00 4.24
C ALA A 74 -12.33 14.11 3.02
N PHE A 75 -11.44 13.08 3.13
CA PHE A 75 -11.16 12.15 2.04
C PHE A 75 -12.31 11.16 1.81
N GLY A 76 -12.99 10.71 2.85
CA GLY A 76 -14.22 9.90 2.70
C GLY A 76 -15.34 10.68 1.99
N ALA A 77 -15.58 11.92 2.37
CA ALA A 77 -16.54 12.80 1.69
C ALA A 77 -16.14 13.04 0.21
N LEU A 78 -14.85 13.25 -0.05
CA LEU A 78 -14.34 13.44 -1.42
C LEU A 78 -14.45 12.17 -2.26
N ALA A 79 -14.21 10.99 -1.69
CA ALA A 79 -14.38 9.71 -2.39
C ALA A 79 -15.80 9.56 -2.94
N LYS A 80 -16.80 9.87 -2.09
CA LYS A 80 -18.22 9.90 -2.49
C LYS A 80 -18.50 10.96 -3.56
N GLU A 81 -18.02 12.20 -3.38
CA GLU A 81 -18.20 13.30 -4.33
C GLU A 81 -17.66 12.94 -5.72
N LEU A 82 -16.48 12.35 -5.76
CA LEU A 82 -15.78 11.99 -7.01
C LEU A 82 -16.23 10.64 -7.58
N THR A 83 -17.00 9.85 -6.86
CA THR A 83 -17.28 8.44 -7.20
C THR A 83 -15.95 7.70 -7.52
N MET A 84 -14.96 7.85 -6.62
CA MET A 84 -13.60 7.33 -6.78
C MET A 84 -13.10 6.80 -5.44
N ALA A 85 -12.60 5.58 -5.39
CA ALA A 85 -11.99 5.04 -4.18
C ALA A 85 -10.70 5.80 -3.82
N ILE A 86 -10.45 5.99 -2.52
CA ILE A 86 -9.27 6.73 -2.04
C ILE A 86 -8.60 5.96 -0.91
N GLY A 87 -7.29 5.66 -1.09
CA GLY A 87 -6.40 5.18 -0.05
C GLY A 87 -5.55 6.31 0.50
N ILE A 88 -5.93 6.87 1.65
CA ILE A 88 -5.22 7.97 2.34
C ILE A 88 -4.42 7.44 3.53
N THR A 89 -3.19 7.90 3.69
CA THR A 89 -2.25 7.44 4.72
C THR A 89 -2.03 8.50 5.79
N PHE A 90 -1.83 8.04 7.01
CA PHE A 90 -1.71 8.93 8.15
C PHE A 90 -0.97 8.29 9.32
N LEU A 91 -0.41 9.15 10.17
CA LEU A 91 0.04 8.77 11.50
C LEU A 91 -1.22 8.67 12.38
N GLU A 92 -1.60 7.45 12.73
CA GLU A 92 -2.84 7.16 13.45
C GLU A 92 -2.64 7.27 14.96
N GLN A 93 -3.47 8.05 15.62
CA GLN A 93 -3.58 8.02 17.08
C GLN A 93 -4.15 6.66 17.50
N TYR A 94 -3.39 5.91 18.29
CA TYR A 94 -3.76 4.58 18.75
C TYR A 94 -3.38 4.40 20.22
N GLU A 95 -4.36 4.02 21.02
CA GLU A 95 -4.18 3.74 22.45
C GLU A 95 -4.86 2.42 22.80
N THR A 96 -4.08 1.42 23.22
CA THR A 96 -4.62 0.14 23.75
C THR A 96 -4.82 0.17 25.26
N VAL A 97 -3.94 0.89 25.96
CA VAL A 97 -4.02 1.15 27.42
C VAL A 97 -3.44 2.54 27.67
N PRO A 98 -3.94 3.29 28.67
CA PRO A 98 -3.39 4.60 29.00
C PRO A 98 -1.87 4.54 29.23
N GLY A 99 -1.11 5.25 28.38
CA GLY A 99 0.35 5.34 28.45
C GLY A 99 1.14 4.15 27.91
N GLY A 100 0.52 3.20 27.18
CA GLY A 100 1.13 1.92 26.83
C GLY A 100 1.47 1.68 25.35
N SER A 101 0.95 2.47 24.42
CA SER A 101 1.20 2.25 22.98
C SER A 101 1.44 3.56 22.24
N GLY A 102 2.39 3.54 21.29
CA GLY A 102 2.62 4.63 20.37
C GLY A 102 1.58 4.68 19.24
N PRO A 103 1.62 5.72 18.39
CA PRO A 103 0.77 5.81 17.22
C PRO A 103 1.04 4.67 16.23
N ARG A 104 0.19 4.55 15.19
CA ARG A 104 0.35 3.58 14.09
C ARG A 104 0.64 4.29 12.77
N ASN A 105 1.34 3.61 11.89
CA ASN A 105 1.48 3.98 10.49
C ASN A 105 0.34 3.31 9.72
N SER A 106 -0.64 4.09 9.26
CA SER A 106 -1.92 3.53 8.81
C SER A 106 -2.39 4.05 7.45
N LEU A 107 -3.19 3.22 6.79
CA LEU A 107 -3.92 3.50 5.55
C LEU A 107 -5.42 3.38 5.83
N ALA A 108 -6.18 4.45 5.61
CA ALA A 108 -7.65 4.40 5.53
C ALA A 108 -8.06 4.23 4.07
N LEU A 109 -8.84 3.18 3.77
CA LEU A 109 -9.35 2.89 2.43
C LEU A 109 -10.84 3.18 2.36
N PHE A 110 -11.22 4.15 1.52
CA PHE A 110 -12.60 4.49 1.20
C PHE A 110 -13.01 3.93 -0.16
N ASP A 111 -14.22 3.38 -0.25
CA ASP A 111 -14.82 2.99 -1.53
C ASP A 111 -15.35 4.23 -2.30
N CYS A 112 -15.84 4.01 -3.53
CA CYS A 112 -16.35 5.10 -4.37
C CYS A 112 -17.67 5.73 -3.86
N PHE A 113 -18.28 5.16 -2.81
CA PHE A 113 -19.45 5.72 -2.12
C PHE A 113 -19.06 6.50 -0.86
N GLY A 114 -17.75 6.53 -0.52
CA GLY A 114 -17.22 7.17 0.67
C GLY A 114 -17.32 6.35 1.95
N ASN A 115 -17.62 5.05 1.85
CA ASN A 115 -17.62 4.16 3.00
C ASN A 115 -16.19 3.74 3.33
N LEU A 116 -15.80 3.84 4.59
CA LEU A 116 -14.54 3.32 5.10
C LEU A 116 -14.58 1.78 5.07
N ARG A 117 -13.69 1.17 4.31
CA ARG A 117 -13.63 -0.28 4.16
C ARG A 117 -12.75 -0.94 5.20
N PHE A 118 -11.62 -0.35 5.50
CA PHE A 118 -10.75 -0.69 6.62
C PHE A 118 -9.78 0.47 6.95
N VAL A 119 -9.23 0.43 8.14
CA VAL A 119 -7.97 1.09 8.50
C VAL A 119 -6.93 -0.02 8.67
N TYR A 120 -5.91 -0.02 7.83
CA TYR A 120 -4.80 -0.97 7.87
C TYR A 120 -3.61 -0.30 8.53
N ALA A 121 -3.11 -0.87 9.62
CA ALA A 121 -1.86 -0.47 10.24
C ALA A 121 -0.70 -1.36 9.74
N LYS A 122 0.45 -0.77 9.47
CA LYS A 122 1.69 -1.44 9.06
C LYS A 122 2.06 -2.54 10.05
N VAL A 123 2.13 -3.78 9.58
CA VAL A 123 2.43 -4.95 10.42
C VAL A 123 3.92 -5.02 10.74
N HIS A 124 4.77 -4.77 9.73
CA HIS A 124 6.21 -4.79 9.90
C HIS A 124 6.75 -3.35 9.99
N THR A 125 6.82 -2.81 11.20
CA THR A 125 7.44 -1.51 11.45
C THR A 125 8.96 -1.60 11.32
N CYS A 126 9.63 -0.51 10.92
CA CYS A 126 11.08 -0.42 10.82
C CYS A 126 11.69 -0.21 12.22
N ASP A 127 11.61 -1.22 13.09
CA ASP A 127 11.99 -1.15 14.50
C ASP A 127 13.47 -0.87 14.74
N PHE A 128 14.30 -1.11 13.73
CA PHE A 128 15.71 -0.73 13.70
C PHE A 128 15.95 0.79 13.52
N GLY A 129 14.87 1.56 13.34
CA GLY A 129 14.87 3.02 13.15
C GLY A 129 13.83 3.73 14.02
N GLU A 130 13.37 4.89 13.55
CA GLU A 130 12.43 5.74 14.29
C GLU A 130 11.04 5.09 14.45
N GLU A 131 10.65 4.16 13.57
CA GLU A 131 9.37 3.46 13.68
C GLU A 131 9.29 2.49 14.87
N ARG A 132 10.39 2.28 15.63
CA ARG A 132 10.33 1.58 16.94
C ARG A 132 9.39 2.25 17.95
N HIS A 133 9.03 3.52 17.73
CA HIS A 133 8.07 4.27 18.55
C HIS A 133 6.63 4.10 18.06
N LEU A 134 6.40 3.34 16.99
CA LEU A 134 5.08 3.01 16.46
C LEU A 134 4.59 1.66 17.01
N THR A 135 3.29 1.50 17.08
CA THR A 135 2.64 0.21 17.38
C THR A 135 2.39 -0.54 16.09
N PRO A 136 2.90 -1.77 15.91
CA PRO A 136 2.63 -2.60 14.75
C PRO A 136 1.15 -2.91 14.57
N GLY A 137 0.73 -3.16 13.33
CA GLY A 137 -0.58 -3.72 13.01
C GLY A 137 -0.71 -5.20 13.42
N GLU A 138 -1.94 -5.67 13.49
CA GLU A 138 -2.25 -7.01 14.04
C GLU A 138 -2.57 -8.04 12.95
N ASP A 139 -3.00 -7.61 11.74
CA ASP A 139 -3.42 -8.53 10.66
C ASP A 139 -3.33 -7.86 9.29
N PHE A 140 -3.41 -8.67 8.24
CA PHE A 140 -3.54 -8.26 6.85
C PHE A 140 -5.01 -8.33 6.42
N PHE A 141 -5.57 -7.21 5.95
CA PHE A 141 -6.97 -7.11 5.56
C PHE A 141 -7.15 -7.23 4.04
N VAL A 142 -8.25 -7.87 3.63
CA VAL A 142 -8.75 -7.86 2.25
C VAL A 142 -10.23 -7.55 2.29
N THR A 143 -10.69 -6.64 1.44
CA THR A 143 -12.09 -6.24 1.34
C THR A 143 -12.56 -6.22 -0.10
N ASP A 144 -13.84 -6.34 -0.31
CA ASP A 144 -14.48 -5.99 -1.58
C ASP A 144 -14.56 -4.46 -1.68
N LEU A 145 -13.73 -3.88 -2.55
CA LEU A 145 -13.67 -2.43 -2.79
C LEU A 145 -14.57 -2.07 -3.96
N GLU A 146 -15.60 -1.30 -3.70
CA GLU A 146 -16.46 -0.75 -4.75
C GLU A 146 -15.77 0.43 -5.44
N THR A 147 -15.63 0.34 -6.76
CA THR A 147 -15.06 1.37 -7.62
C THR A 147 -16.02 1.73 -8.72
N SER A 148 -15.77 2.84 -9.45
CA SER A 148 -16.56 3.20 -10.64
C SER A 148 -16.43 2.17 -11.78
N CYS A 149 -15.41 1.30 -11.74
CA CYS A 149 -15.19 0.21 -12.69
C CYS A 149 -15.82 -1.12 -12.22
N GLY A 150 -16.36 -1.20 -11.01
CA GLY A 150 -16.90 -2.41 -10.38
C GLY A 150 -16.13 -2.82 -9.12
N THR A 151 -16.48 -3.97 -8.56
CA THR A 151 -15.89 -4.50 -7.32
C THR A 151 -14.54 -5.16 -7.60
N VAL A 152 -13.54 -4.88 -6.75
CA VAL A 152 -12.23 -5.52 -6.77
C VAL A 152 -11.80 -5.92 -5.35
N LYS A 153 -11.34 -7.16 -5.16
CA LYS A 153 -10.81 -7.62 -3.86
C LYS A 153 -9.45 -6.96 -3.61
N THR A 154 -9.44 -6.02 -2.67
CA THR A 154 -8.29 -5.16 -2.43
C THR A 154 -7.75 -5.35 -1.02
N GLY A 155 -6.43 -5.52 -0.93
CA GLY A 155 -5.69 -5.52 0.32
C GLY A 155 -4.68 -4.37 0.39
N ALA A 156 -3.91 -4.32 1.48
CA ALA A 156 -2.88 -3.30 1.67
C ALA A 156 -1.61 -3.88 2.32
N MET A 157 -0.48 -3.30 1.95
CA MET A 157 0.81 -3.39 2.64
C MET A 157 1.36 -1.97 2.76
N ILE A 158 2.17 -1.69 3.77
CA ILE A 158 2.84 -0.38 3.87
C ILE A 158 4.35 -0.60 3.86
N CYS A 159 5.02 -0.04 2.85
CA CYS A 159 6.47 0.05 2.73
C CYS A 159 7.21 -1.25 3.10
N TYR A 160 7.74 -1.37 4.31
CA TYR A 160 8.54 -2.50 4.78
C TYR A 160 7.78 -3.84 4.78
N ASP A 161 6.44 -3.85 4.83
CA ASP A 161 5.65 -5.08 4.70
C ASP A 161 5.98 -5.86 3.42
N ARG A 162 6.36 -5.18 2.32
CA ARG A 162 6.70 -5.84 1.05
C ARG A 162 7.97 -6.69 1.11
N GLU A 163 8.88 -6.40 2.08
CA GLU A 163 10.13 -7.17 2.25
C GLU A 163 9.82 -8.62 2.68
N PHE A 164 8.67 -8.86 3.29
CA PHE A 164 8.22 -10.17 3.76
C PHE A 164 7.25 -10.80 2.75
N PRO A 165 7.64 -11.90 2.08
CA PRO A 165 6.78 -12.55 1.08
C PRO A 165 5.45 -13.03 1.65
N GLU A 166 5.39 -13.33 2.93
CA GLU A 166 4.20 -13.75 3.66
C GLU A 166 3.08 -12.70 3.57
N SER A 167 3.42 -11.41 3.62
CA SER A 167 2.47 -10.30 3.56
C SER A 167 1.58 -10.36 2.32
N ALA A 168 2.18 -10.52 1.14
CA ALA A 168 1.44 -10.65 -0.11
C ALA A 168 0.76 -12.01 -0.24
N ARG A 169 1.42 -13.08 0.24
CA ARG A 169 0.90 -14.45 0.18
C ARG A 169 -0.37 -14.62 1.03
N ILE A 170 -0.40 -14.08 2.25
CA ILE A 170 -1.58 -14.10 3.12
C ILE A 170 -2.75 -13.41 2.42
N GLN A 171 -2.51 -12.24 1.83
CA GLN A 171 -3.57 -11.49 1.15
C GLN A 171 -4.07 -12.21 -0.12
N MET A 172 -3.17 -12.85 -0.89
CA MET A 172 -3.58 -13.71 -2.02
C MET A 172 -4.49 -14.84 -1.55
N LEU A 173 -4.15 -15.50 -0.43
CA LEU A 173 -4.95 -16.57 0.16
C LEU A 173 -6.30 -16.07 0.69
N LYS A 174 -6.38 -14.82 1.15
CA LYS A 174 -7.64 -14.11 1.49
C LYS A 174 -8.41 -13.64 0.24
N GLY A 175 -7.87 -13.87 -0.97
CA GLY A 175 -8.55 -13.63 -2.26
C GLY A 175 -8.22 -12.30 -2.92
N ALA A 176 -7.23 -11.52 -2.42
CA ALA A 176 -6.86 -10.24 -3.03
C ALA A 176 -6.57 -10.37 -4.53
N GLU A 177 -7.06 -9.41 -5.30
CA GLU A 177 -6.77 -9.20 -6.73
C GLU A 177 -5.82 -8.01 -6.91
N LEU A 178 -5.86 -7.06 -5.96
CA LEU A 178 -5.04 -5.86 -5.92
C LEU A 178 -4.50 -5.65 -4.50
N ILE A 179 -3.23 -5.29 -4.37
CA ILE A 179 -2.64 -4.81 -3.12
C ILE A 179 -2.15 -3.38 -3.33
N LEU A 180 -2.62 -2.46 -2.48
CA LEU A 180 -2.18 -1.08 -2.44
C LEU A 180 -0.99 -0.94 -1.49
N VAL A 181 0.11 -0.31 -1.96
CA VAL A 181 1.37 -0.23 -1.21
C VAL A 181 1.85 1.21 -1.10
N PRO A 182 1.35 1.98 -0.11
CA PRO A 182 1.98 3.24 0.28
C PRO A 182 3.44 3.03 0.67
N ASN A 183 4.31 3.97 0.29
CA ASN A 183 5.74 3.80 0.47
C ASN A 183 6.43 5.14 0.72
N ALA A 184 7.53 5.12 1.48
CA ALA A 184 8.43 6.24 1.73
C ALA A 184 9.86 5.71 1.89
N CYS A 185 10.53 5.38 0.78
CA CYS A 185 11.91 4.91 0.80
C CYS A 185 12.59 5.04 -0.57
N PRO A 186 13.91 4.85 -0.66
CA PRO A 186 14.60 4.71 -1.93
C PRO A 186 14.09 3.46 -2.65
N MET A 187 13.54 3.63 -3.85
CA MET A 187 13.12 2.52 -4.71
C MET A 187 14.25 2.17 -5.68
N GLU A 188 15.04 1.18 -5.30
CA GLU A 188 16.16 0.67 -6.08
C GLU A 188 15.82 -0.72 -6.67
N ILE A 189 16.76 -1.30 -7.43
CA ILE A 189 16.52 -2.50 -8.24
C ILE A 189 15.96 -3.68 -7.43
N ASN A 190 16.44 -3.90 -6.19
CA ASN A 190 15.99 -5.05 -5.38
C ASN A 190 14.54 -4.85 -4.90
N ARG A 191 14.21 -3.64 -4.42
CA ARG A 191 12.85 -3.31 -3.95
C ARG A 191 11.82 -3.32 -5.08
N ILE A 192 12.19 -2.80 -6.25
CA ILE A 192 11.37 -2.91 -7.47
C ILE A 192 11.19 -4.38 -7.88
N SER A 193 12.26 -5.18 -7.79
CA SER A 193 12.20 -6.62 -8.09
C SER A 193 11.36 -7.40 -7.10
N GLN A 194 11.37 -7.02 -5.80
CA GLN A 194 10.46 -7.60 -4.81
C GLN A 194 8.99 -7.37 -5.19
N LEU A 195 8.60 -6.14 -5.55
CA LEU A 195 7.21 -5.85 -5.95
C LEU A 195 6.80 -6.64 -7.19
N ARG A 196 7.70 -6.75 -8.19
CA ARG A 196 7.48 -7.59 -9.39
C ARG A 196 7.30 -9.06 -9.00
N ALA A 197 8.16 -9.58 -8.11
CA ALA A 197 8.07 -10.96 -7.64
C ALA A 197 6.76 -11.20 -6.87
N ARG A 198 6.37 -10.28 -5.96
CA ARG A 198 5.11 -10.39 -5.21
C ARG A 198 3.89 -10.41 -6.14
N ALA A 199 3.88 -9.61 -7.21
CA ALA A 199 2.81 -9.62 -8.20
C ALA A 199 2.79 -10.95 -8.97
N PHE A 200 3.94 -11.41 -9.47
CA PHE A 200 4.09 -12.61 -10.27
C PHE A 200 3.71 -13.88 -9.48
N GLU A 201 4.35 -14.12 -8.33
CA GLU A 201 4.21 -15.35 -7.55
C GLU A 201 2.83 -15.50 -6.89
N ASN A 202 2.04 -14.42 -6.80
CA ASN A 202 0.71 -14.39 -6.20
C ASN A 202 -0.40 -14.18 -7.24
N MET A 203 -0.05 -13.95 -8.51
CA MET A 203 -1.02 -13.68 -9.59
C MET A 203 -2.02 -12.60 -9.20
N LEU A 204 -1.52 -11.47 -8.73
CA LEU A 204 -2.31 -10.31 -8.32
C LEU A 204 -1.62 -9.02 -8.71
N ALA A 205 -2.37 -7.93 -8.78
CA ALA A 205 -1.79 -6.63 -9.05
C ALA A 205 -1.22 -5.99 -7.77
N ILE A 206 -0.09 -5.29 -7.93
CA ILE A 206 0.50 -4.48 -6.87
C ILE A 206 0.67 -3.06 -7.37
N ALA A 207 0.08 -2.10 -6.65
CA ALA A 207 0.17 -0.67 -6.94
C ALA A 207 0.91 0.04 -5.80
N THR A 208 2.12 0.53 -6.07
CA THR A 208 2.99 1.19 -5.09
C THR A 208 3.05 2.68 -5.35
N CYS A 209 2.75 3.49 -4.33
CA CYS A 209 2.85 4.94 -4.37
C CYS A 209 3.94 5.41 -3.42
N ASN A 210 4.99 6.03 -3.96
CA ASN A 210 6.13 6.56 -3.23
C ASN A 210 6.19 8.09 -3.31
N TYR A 211 6.94 8.72 -2.43
CA TYR A 211 7.27 10.14 -2.55
C TYR A 211 8.25 10.41 -3.70
N PRO A 212 8.18 11.59 -4.35
CA PRO A 212 9.12 11.97 -5.41
C PRO A 212 10.55 12.16 -4.87
N ALA A 213 11.53 12.18 -5.76
CA ALA A 213 12.88 12.62 -5.42
C ALA A 213 12.86 14.05 -4.85
N GLY A 214 13.78 14.32 -3.90
CA GLY A 214 13.79 15.58 -3.15
C GLY A 214 13.08 15.51 -1.79
N VAL A 215 12.21 14.52 -1.58
CA VAL A 215 11.79 14.13 -0.23
C VAL A 215 12.90 13.24 0.37
N PRO A 216 13.36 13.48 1.62
CA PRO A 216 14.43 12.70 2.22
C PRO A 216 14.21 11.20 2.10
N ASP A 217 15.24 10.47 1.71
CA ASP A 217 15.25 9.01 1.51
C ASP A 217 14.20 8.48 0.50
N CYS A 218 13.69 9.33 -0.40
CA CYS A 218 12.74 8.93 -1.44
C CYS A 218 13.29 9.19 -2.83
N SER A 219 12.91 8.35 -3.80
CA SER A 219 13.42 8.40 -5.18
C SER A 219 12.33 8.32 -6.25
N GLY A 220 11.06 8.55 -5.90
CA GLY A 220 9.95 8.34 -6.83
C GLY A 220 9.75 6.86 -7.15
N CYS A 221 9.69 6.50 -8.42
CA CYS A 221 9.52 5.13 -8.90
C CYS A 221 8.24 4.44 -8.40
N SER A 222 7.16 5.21 -8.20
CA SER A 222 5.83 4.63 -8.01
C SER A 222 5.51 3.69 -9.16
N SER A 223 4.92 2.53 -8.89
CA SER A 223 4.81 1.48 -9.91
C SER A 223 3.54 0.66 -9.79
N VAL A 224 3.12 0.08 -10.91
CA VAL A 224 2.06 -0.93 -10.93
C VAL A 224 2.54 -2.15 -11.70
N PHE A 225 2.43 -3.31 -11.06
CA PHE A 225 2.63 -4.63 -11.64
C PHE A 225 1.30 -5.36 -11.67
N ASP A 226 0.91 -5.96 -12.79
CA ASP A 226 -0.41 -6.61 -12.95
C ASP A 226 -0.42 -8.11 -12.61
N GLY A 227 0.75 -8.70 -12.41
CA GLY A 227 0.89 -10.12 -12.06
C GLY A 227 0.60 -11.11 -13.20
N VAL A 228 0.27 -10.64 -14.40
CA VAL A 228 -0.02 -11.48 -15.58
C VAL A 228 1.25 -11.66 -16.40
N ALA A 229 1.90 -12.81 -16.26
CA ALA A 229 3.16 -13.09 -16.95
C ALA A 229 2.99 -13.75 -18.32
N TYR A 230 1.95 -14.55 -18.51
CA TYR A 230 1.70 -15.27 -19.75
C TYR A 230 0.36 -14.84 -20.36
N LEU A 231 0.38 -14.57 -21.66
CA LEU A 231 -0.82 -14.27 -22.44
C LEU A 231 -1.18 -15.46 -23.33
N PRO A 232 -2.47 -15.71 -23.59
CA PRO A 232 -2.87 -16.84 -24.43
C PRO A 232 -2.25 -16.86 -25.83
N GLU A 233 -1.92 -15.68 -26.35
CA GLU A 233 -1.37 -15.52 -27.71
C GLU A 233 0.18 -15.55 -27.76
N SER A 234 0.85 -15.68 -26.60
CA SER A 234 2.32 -15.64 -26.50
C SER A 234 2.86 -16.92 -25.86
N ALA A 235 3.88 -17.52 -26.47
CA ALA A 235 4.65 -18.59 -25.86
C ALA A 235 5.64 -18.11 -24.79
N ASP A 236 5.99 -16.81 -24.84
CA ASP A 236 6.97 -16.19 -23.93
C ASP A 236 6.30 -15.42 -22.80
N SER A 237 6.95 -15.40 -21.65
CA SER A 237 6.54 -14.54 -20.55
C SER A 237 6.84 -13.07 -20.86
N ARG A 238 6.01 -12.17 -20.33
CA ARG A 238 6.20 -10.71 -20.41
C ARG A 238 6.57 -10.12 -19.05
N ASP A 239 7.11 -8.91 -19.06
CA ASP A 239 7.21 -8.12 -17.83
C ASP A 239 5.81 -7.75 -17.32
N THR A 240 5.55 -8.01 -16.04
CA THR A 240 4.29 -7.66 -15.37
C THR A 240 4.18 -6.17 -15.04
N CYS A 241 5.23 -5.37 -15.26
CA CYS A 241 5.24 -3.93 -15.03
C CYS A 241 4.39 -3.22 -16.09
N ILE A 242 3.27 -2.62 -15.67
CA ILE A 242 2.39 -1.84 -16.53
C ILE A 242 2.57 -0.33 -16.36
N LEU A 243 3.20 0.08 -15.25
CA LEU A 243 3.59 1.46 -14.98
C LEU A 243 4.84 1.50 -14.12
N MET A 244 5.80 2.34 -14.51
CA MET A 244 6.93 2.76 -13.70
C MET A 244 7.08 4.27 -13.82
N ALA A 245 6.76 5.00 -12.72
CA ALA A 245 6.95 6.43 -12.67
C ALA A 245 8.44 6.80 -12.64
N LYS A 246 8.75 8.02 -13.08
CA LYS A 246 10.08 8.62 -12.90
C LYS A 246 10.18 9.23 -11.50
N GLU A 247 11.30 9.90 -11.24
CA GLU A 247 11.61 10.52 -9.96
C GLU A 247 10.75 11.76 -9.62
N ASN A 248 10.19 12.41 -10.63
CA ASN A 248 9.51 13.70 -10.50
C ASN A 248 8.17 13.59 -9.77
N GLU A 249 7.78 14.68 -9.11
CA GLU A 249 6.43 14.86 -8.59
C GLU A 249 5.39 14.79 -9.72
N GLY A 250 4.31 14.04 -9.49
CA GLY A 250 3.26 13.87 -10.48
C GLY A 250 2.12 12.95 -10.03
N ILE A 251 1.10 12.88 -10.88
CA ILE A 251 0.04 11.90 -10.77
C ILE A 251 0.21 10.93 -11.93
N TYR A 252 0.47 9.67 -11.63
CA TYR A 252 0.74 8.62 -12.61
C TYR A 252 -0.44 7.65 -12.67
N LEU A 253 -1.03 7.50 -13.85
CA LEU A 253 -2.25 6.71 -14.05
C LEU A 253 -1.92 5.39 -14.75
N ALA A 254 -2.24 4.26 -14.12
CA ALA A 254 -2.13 2.92 -14.69
C ALA A 254 -3.52 2.35 -15.01
N GLY A 255 -3.64 1.58 -16.08
CA GLY A 255 -4.82 0.79 -16.40
C GLY A 255 -4.58 -0.69 -16.16
N LEU A 256 -5.27 -1.28 -15.19
CA LEU A 256 -5.24 -2.70 -14.87
C LEU A 256 -6.42 -3.41 -15.54
N ASP A 257 -6.16 -4.39 -16.41
CA ASP A 257 -7.21 -5.24 -16.99
C ASP A 257 -7.61 -6.34 -15.99
N LEU A 258 -8.69 -6.09 -15.24
CA LEU A 258 -9.23 -7.04 -14.28
C LEU A 258 -9.78 -8.31 -14.97
N SER A 259 -10.30 -8.19 -16.18
CA SER A 259 -10.81 -9.35 -16.91
C SER A 259 -9.69 -10.30 -17.28
N GLN A 260 -8.56 -9.76 -17.75
CA GLN A 260 -7.35 -10.52 -18.06
C GLN A 260 -6.74 -11.15 -16.82
N LEU A 261 -6.57 -10.37 -15.73
CA LEU A 261 -6.07 -10.89 -14.46
C LEU A 261 -6.93 -12.05 -13.93
N ARG A 262 -8.25 -11.90 -13.95
CA ARG A 262 -9.18 -12.92 -13.50
C ARG A 262 -9.15 -14.18 -14.36
N ALA A 263 -9.02 -14.03 -15.69
CA ALA A 263 -8.85 -15.16 -16.61
C ALA A 263 -7.53 -15.89 -16.34
N TYR A 264 -6.41 -15.16 -16.21
CA TYR A 264 -5.10 -15.69 -15.89
C TYR A 264 -5.09 -16.51 -14.58
N ARG A 265 -5.68 -15.98 -13.50
CA ARG A 265 -5.78 -16.66 -12.20
C ARG A 265 -6.56 -17.98 -12.23
N LYS A 266 -7.43 -18.19 -13.23
CA LYS A 266 -8.22 -19.43 -13.36
C LYS A 266 -7.44 -20.57 -14.01
N CYS A 267 -6.45 -20.27 -14.83
CA CYS A 267 -5.74 -21.28 -15.62
C CYS A 267 -4.27 -21.43 -15.25
N GLU A 268 -3.67 -20.46 -14.57
CA GLU A 268 -2.26 -20.50 -14.20
C GLU A 268 -2.01 -21.32 -12.93
N VAL A 269 -0.77 -21.85 -12.81
CA VAL A 269 -0.41 -22.88 -11.82
C VAL A 269 0.17 -22.34 -10.51
N HIS A 270 0.49 -21.05 -10.40
CA HIS A 270 1.10 -20.48 -9.20
C HIS A 270 0.18 -20.36 -7.98
N GLY A 271 -1.09 -20.65 -8.14
CA GLY A 271 -2.12 -20.51 -7.12
C GLY A 271 -2.01 -21.49 -5.96
N ASN A 272 -3.06 -21.55 -5.16
CA ASN A 272 -3.10 -22.32 -3.91
C ASN A 272 -3.16 -23.85 -4.13
N ALA A 273 -3.61 -24.31 -5.31
CA ALA A 273 -3.87 -25.74 -5.57
C ALA A 273 -2.61 -26.64 -5.45
N TYR A 274 -1.44 -26.11 -5.77
CA TYR A 274 -0.17 -26.86 -5.74
C TYR A 274 0.71 -26.58 -4.52
N ARG A 275 0.21 -25.81 -3.55
CA ARG A 275 0.91 -25.58 -2.30
C ARG A 275 0.86 -26.81 -1.40
N HIS A 276 1.89 -26.97 -0.56
CA HIS A 276 2.00 -28.04 0.43
C HIS A 276 2.04 -27.44 1.86
N PRO A 277 0.91 -26.89 2.38
CA PRO A 277 0.89 -26.17 3.66
C PRO A 277 1.43 -27.00 4.84
N GLU A 278 1.26 -28.33 4.78
CA GLU A 278 1.76 -29.26 5.81
C GLU A 278 3.31 -29.28 5.92
N LYS A 279 4.03 -28.70 4.95
CA LYS A 279 5.50 -28.55 4.95
C LYS A 279 5.97 -27.18 5.45
N TYR A 280 5.06 -26.24 5.69
CA TYR A 280 5.39 -24.84 5.97
C TYR A 280 5.39 -24.48 7.46
N GLY A 281 5.32 -25.45 8.37
CA GLY A 281 5.24 -25.23 9.82
C GLY A 281 6.33 -24.30 10.36
N ILE A 282 7.55 -24.39 9.82
CA ILE A 282 8.68 -23.54 10.21
C ILE A 282 8.41 -22.03 10.02
N LEU A 283 7.53 -21.65 9.07
CA LEU A 283 7.19 -20.23 8.84
C LEU A 283 6.42 -19.59 10.00
N THR A 284 5.86 -20.41 10.89
CA THR A 284 5.08 -19.93 12.05
C THR A 284 5.82 -20.11 13.37
N GLU A 285 7.05 -20.62 13.32
CA GLU A 285 7.90 -20.75 14.51
C GLU A 285 8.39 -19.38 14.98
N LYS A 286 8.26 -19.09 16.27
CA LYS A 286 8.70 -17.83 16.87
C LYS A 286 10.19 -17.79 17.21
N LYS A 287 10.88 -18.93 17.12
CA LYS A 287 12.28 -19.03 17.50
C LYS A 287 13.20 -18.38 16.47
N ILE A 288 13.96 -17.37 16.92
CA ILE A 288 14.98 -16.71 16.11
C ILE A 288 16.32 -17.40 16.37
N LEU A 289 17.02 -17.80 15.28
CA LEU A 289 18.29 -18.50 15.33
C LEU A 289 19.41 -17.65 14.71
N PRO A 290 20.69 -17.84 15.15
CA PRO A 290 21.82 -17.25 14.46
C PRO A 290 21.85 -17.64 12.97
N PRO A 291 22.28 -16.72 12.08
CA PRO A 291 22.88 -15.40 12.34
C PRO A 291 21.88 -14.26 12.49
N PHE A 292 20.56 -14.51 12.54
CA PHE A 292 19.49 -13.52 12.45
C PHE A 292 19.12 -12.88 13.81
N VAL A 293 19.79 -13.26 14.89
CA VAL A 293 19.57 -12.66 16.21
C VAL A 293 20.08 -11.21 16.22
N ARG A 294 19.23 -10.29 16.66
CA ARG A 294 19.54 -8.85 16.75
C ARG A 294 19.27 -8.31 18.15
N ALA A 295 20.18 -7.46 18.64
CA ALA A 295 20.04 -6.83 19.95
C ALA A 295 18.93 -5.76 20.01
N ASP A 296 18.55 -5.21 18.85
CA ASP A 296 17.52 -4.17 18.67
C ASP A 296 16.13 -4.77 18.32
N TYR A 297 16.01 -6.09 18.32
CA TYR A 297 14.73 -6.76 18.13
C TYR A 297 13.82 -6.54 19.35
N ARG A 298 12.56 -6.18 19.11
CA ARG A 298 11.51 -6.19 20.13
C ARG A 298 10.59 -7.40 19.92
N GLU A 299 10.26 -8.03 21.05
CA GLU A 299 9.37 -9.18 21.12
C GLU A 299 7.89 -8.79 20.87
#